data_fb038400a2043a6d57cf4f1b7ab3a1cd
#
_entry.id   fb038400a2043a6d57cf4f1b7ab3a1cd
#
_cell.length_a   1.000
_cell.length_b   1.000
_cell.length_c   1.000
_cell.angle_alpha   90.00
_cell.angle_beta   90.00
_cell.angle_gamma   90.00
#
_symmetry.space_group_name_H-M   'P 1'
#
loop_
_entity.id
_entity.type
_entity.pdbx_description
1 polymer ?
#
loop_
_entity_poly.entity_id
_entity_poly.type
_entity_poly.pdbx_seq_one_letter_code
_entity_poly.pdbx_strand_id
1 'polypeptide(L)'
;MLKMKNTRKLSITMMLCLLVLSLVMYNCSKKDEPLPDKPDQGKVDDLNNIEIAPVTVTPPAAVATTEASVEVSAKATEVNGALGGIAASGTVPASVSEAAAAVSAAVPAADLATLSAVTPATIEAVKAGGAIPAEVKAALDKAAANPAVQAYLPKFTLPTVGGVTVTGRVAASGVSATTANAGISDAIEAIQEASDACIANADGVYNTKKAALDATKATNDAAATTAYNTAVSAIPAVGACTDPLTAKYAALRAAVDTQVNQALADVDAAQAVLGDLYPILKTLINIQALNAYAGLNTVQAAEITACTVASTQRLAAATAARDLNIAASQAAYATALAAANVARTALIQSCHNQGGGN
;
A
#
# COMPACT_ATOMS: atom_id res chain seq x y z
N MET A 1 17.35 -89.56 -69.74
CA MET A 1 16.74 -88.68 -68.73
C MET A 1 17.85 -87.96 -67.98
N LEU A 2 18.63 -87.05 -68.61
CA LEU A 2 19.73 -86.30 -67.90
C LEU A 2 19.95 -84.89 -68.47
N LYS A 3 19.00 -84.20 -69.00
CA LYS A 3 19.13 -82.83 -69.57
C LYS A 3 18.28 -81.75 -68.92
N MET A 4 17.48 -82.07 -67.93
CA MET A 4 16.59 -81.05 -67.28
C MET A 4 17.04 -80.47 -65.92
N LYS A 5 18.13 -80.95 -65.31
CA LYS A 5 18.60 -80.44 -63.99
C LYS A 5 19.51 -79.22 -64.07
N ASN A 6 20.18 -78.97 -65.24
CA ASN A 6 21.13 -77.86 -65.31
C ASN A 6 20.49 -76.49 -65.66
N THR A 7 19.38 -76.48 -66.39
CA THR A 7 18.67 -75.28 -66.78
C THR A 7 17.99 -74.57 -65.58
N ARG A 8 17.52 -75.32 -64.57
CA ARG A 8 16.93 -74.74 -63.38
C ARG A 8 18.01 -74.02 -62.47
N LYS A 9 19.20 -74.61 -62.41
CA LYS A 9 20.28 -73.98 -61.60
C LYS A 9 20.80 -72.69 -62.25
N LEU A 10 20.91 -72.67 -63.60
CA LEU A 10 21.34 -71.50 -64.34
C LEU A 10 20.33 -70.32 -64.22
N SER A 11 19.02 -70.67 -64.27
CA SER A 11 17.96 -69.65 -64.11
C SER A 11 17.91 -69.07 -62.70
N ILE A 12 18.12 -69.86 -61.67
CA ILE A 12 18.13 -69.40 -60.27
C ILE A 12 19.35 -68.50 -60.01
N THR A 13 20.56 -68.87 -60.53
CA THR A 13 21.76 -68.13 -60.39
C THR A 13 21.66 -66.77 -61.12
N MET A 14 21.07 -66.74 -62.30
CA MET A 14 20.88 -65.53 -63.11
C MET A 14 19.84 -64.61 -62.45
N MET A 15 18.79 -65.19 -61.85
CA MET A 15 17.79 -64.42 -61.11
C MET A 15 18.38 -63.81 -59.78
N LEU A 16 19.29 -64.56 -59.11
CA LEU A 16 19.98 -64.08 -57.92
C LEU A 16 20.94 -62.96 -58.27
N CYS A 17 21.70 -63.09 -59.41
CA CYS A 17 22.60 -62.01 -59.90
C CYS A 17 21.82 -60.77 -60.31
N LEU A 18 20.63 -60.88 -60.92
CA LEU A 18 19.78 -59.73 -61.25
C LEU A 18 19.24 -59.05 -59.99
N LEU A 19 18.87 -59.86 -58.98
CA LEU A 19 18.39 -59.29 -57.70
C LEU A 19 19.48 -58.59 -56.92
N VAL A 20 20.74 -59.08 -56.92
CA VAL A 20 21.88 -58.45 -56.33
C VAL A 20 22.23 -57.17 -57.11
N LEU A 21 22.20 -57.20 -58.46
CA LEU A 21 22.44 -56.04 -59.29
C LEU A 21 21.38 -54.94 -59.06
N SER A 22 20.11 -55.31 -58.92
CA SER A 22 19.03 -54.36 -58.62
C SER A 22 19.16 -53.76 -57.22
N LEU A 23 19.63 -54.55 -56.22
CA LEU A 23 19.95 -54.04 -54.89
C LEU A 23 21.14 -53.08 -54.88
N VAL A 24 22.18 -53.37 -55.69
CA VAL A 24 23.33 -52.47 -55.81
C VAL A 24 22.95 -51.18 -56.54
N MET A 25 22.12 -51.28 -57.58
CA MET A 25 21.66 -50.09 -58.33
C MET A 25 20.65 -49.27 -57.49
N TYR A 26 19.83 -49.93 -56.63
CA TYR A 26 18.94 -49.23 -55.74
C TYR A 26 19.69 -48.52 -54.63
N ASN A 27 20.83 -49.03 -54.20
CA ASN A 27 21.68 -48.39 -53.19
C ASN A 27 22.57 -47.29 -53.76
N CYS A 28 22.88 -47.29 -55.07
CA CYS A 28 23.64 -46.26 -55.74
C CYS A 28 22.78 -45.09 -56.28
N SER A 29 21.41 -45.22 -56.25
CA SER A 29 20.52 -44.13 -56.68
C SER A 29 19.89 -43.33 -55.54
N LYS A 30 20.28 -43.55 -54.27
CA LYS A 30 20.14 -42.53 -53.29
C LYS A 30 21.18 -41.46 -53.63
N LYS A 31 20.82 -40.47 -54.46
CA LYS A 31 21.43 -39.16 -54.40
C LYS A 31 21.44 -38.83 -52.92
N ASP A 32 22.59 -38.54 -52.38
CA ASP A 32 22.68 -37.82 -51.11
C ASP A 32 21.73 -36.64 -51.27
N GLU A 33 20.53 -36.73 -50.69
CA GLU A 33 19.71 -35.56 -50.49
C GLU A 33 20.61 -34.62 -49.65
N PRO A 34 20.94 -33.43 -50.19
CA PRO A 34 21.73 -32.49 -49.44
C PRO A 34 21.06 -32.41 -48.04
N LEU A 35 21.83 -32.72 -47.02
CA LEU A 35 21.36 -32.53 -45.64
C LEU A 35 20.75 -31.14 -45.58
N PRO A 36 19.51 -30.96 -45.04
CA PRO A 36 18.91 -29.64 -44.96
C PRO A 36 19.92 -28.69 -44.28
N ASP A 37 20.24 -27.59 -44.98
CA ASP A 37 21.16 -26.59 -44.49
C ASP A 37 20.74 -26.22 -43.05
N LYS A 38 21.61 -26.53 -42.11
CA LYS A 38 21.38 -26.19 -40.69
C LYS A 38 21.92 -24.81 -40.42
N PRO A 39 21.27 -24.01 -39.61
CA PRO A 39 21.82 -22.76 -39.12
C PRO A 39 23.17 -22.97 -38.41
N ASP A 40 24.02 -21.94 -38.42
CA ASP A 40 25.30 -21.94 -37.69
C ASP A 40 25.05 -22.23 -36.18
N GLN A 41 25.66 -23.30 -35.65
CA GLN A 41 25.45 -23.75 -34.29
C GLN A 41 25.88 -22.69 -33.27
N GLY A 42 26.95 -21.93 -33.53
CA GLY A 42 27.37 -20.83 -32.64
C GLY A 42 26.30 -19.76 -32.52
N LYS A 43 25.64 -19.43 -33.66
CA LYS A 43 24.51 -18.49 -33.65
C LYS A 43 23.25 -19.05 -32.96
N VAL A 44 23.01 -20.35 -33.04
CA VAL A 44 21.98 -21.05 -32.28
C VAL A 44 22.27 -20.94 -30.78
N ASP A 45 23.51 -21.15 -30.36
CA ASP A 45 23.93 -21.06 -28.96
C ASP A 45 23.85 -19.61 -28.47
N ASP A 46 24.28 -18.60 -29.28
CA ASP A 46 24.09 -17.19 -28.96
C ASP A 46 22.64 -16.85 -28.65
N LEU A 47 21.68 -17.33 -29.49
CA LEU A 47 20.25 -17.13 -29.28
C LEU A 47 19.74 -17.85 -28.03
N ASN A 48 20.18 -19.09 -27.82
CA ASN A 48 19.76 -19.91 -26.67
C ASN A 48 20.28 -19.35 -25.34
N ASN A 49 21.38 -18.64 -25.32
CA ASN A 49 21.96 -18.04 -24.12
C ASN A 49 21.31 -16.70 -23.70
N ILE A 50 20.39 -16.16 -24.50
CA ILE A 50 19.67 -14.95 -24.14
C ILE A 50 18.69 -15.24 -23.00
N GLU A 51 18.81 -14.54 -21.90
CA GLU A 51 17.94 -14.68 -20.74
C GLU A 51 17.31 -13.34 -20.35
N ILE A 52 16.14 -13.40 -19.73
CA ILE A 52 15.57 -12.23 -19.05
C ILE A 52 16.42 -11.95 -17.81
N ALA A 53 16.89 -10.72 -17.66
CA ALA A 53 17.59 -10.31 -16.44
C ALA A 53 16.72 -10.56 -15.20
N PRO A 54 17.29 -11.03 -14.09
CA PRO A 54 16.52 -11.27 -12.86
C PRO A 54 15.76 -10.04 -12.42
N VAL A 55 14.45 -10.20 -12.17
CA VAL A 55 13.58 -9.14 -11.64
C VAL A 55 13.31 -9.43 -10.17
N THR A 56 13.77 -8.51 -9.31
CA THR A 56 13.49 -8.60 -7.87
C THR A 56 12.13 -7.98 -7.57
N VAL A 57 11.25 -8.73 -6.91
CA VAL A 57 9.96 -8.22 -6.45
C VAL A 57 10.17 -7.28 -5.27
N THR A 58 9.85 -6.01 -5.47
CA THR A 58 9.89 -4.98 -4.43
C THR A 58 8.60 -5.01 -3.61
N PRO A 59 8.67 -5.10 -2.28
CA PRO A 59 7.48 -5.06 -1.42
C PRO A 59 6.87 -3.65 -1.39
N PRO A 60 5.58 -3.52 -1.01
CA PRO A 60 4.96 -2.21 -0.81
C PRO A 60 5.67 -1.39 0.25
N ALA A 61 5.69 -0.07 0.06
CA ALA A 61 6.18 0.85 1.07
C ALA A 61 5.32 0.77 2.35
N ALA A 62 5.96 0.80 3.50
CA ALA A 62 5.26 0.80 4.78
C ALA A 62 4.51 2.13 4.99
N VAL A 63 3.26 2.04 5.46
CA VAL A 63 2.45 3.19 5.86
C VAL A 63 2.55 3.35 7.37
N ALA A 64 3.32 4.34 7.82
CA ALA A 64 3.45 4.67 9.23
C ALA A 64 2.14 5.29 9.76
N THR A 65 1.74 4.91 10.97
CA THR A 65 0.58 5.48 11.67
C THR A 65 0.97 5.84 13.09
N THR A 66 0.46 6.99 13.59
CA THR A 66 0.52 7.33 15.01
C THR A 66 -0.89 7.45 15.55
N GLU A 67 -1.11 7.00 16.78
CA GLU A 67 -2.37 7.15 17.46
C GLU A 67 -2.55 8.59 17.97
N ALA A 68 -3.81 8.95 18.21
CA ALA A 68 -4.12 10.17 18.92
C ALA A 68 -3.79 10.04 20.42
N SER A 69 -3.46 11.14 21.04
CA SER A 69 -3.23 11.19 22.49
C SER A 69 -3.98 12.32 23.18
N VAL A 70 -4.27 12.10 24.46
CA VAL A 70 -4.88 13.07 25.35
C VAL A 70 -3.96 13.21 26.56
N GLU A 71 -3.48 14.43 26.79
CA GLU A 71 -2.66 14.77 27.95
C GLU A 71 -3.49 15.61 28.93
N VAL A 72 -3.66 15.09 30.13
CA VAL A 72 -4.38 15.80 31.21
C VAL A 72 -3.51 16.92 31.75
N SER A 73 -4.09 18.10 32.01
CA SER A 73 -3.35 19.22 32.60
C SER A 73 -2.97 18.92 34.06
N ALA A 74 -1.68 19.03 34.37
CA ALA A 74 -1.17 18.91 35.73
C ALA A 74 -1.79 19.97 36.66
N LYS A 75 -1.95 21.24 36.18
CA LYS A 75 -2.60 22.29 36.94
C LYS A 75 -4.07 22.02 37.23
N ALA A 76 -4.81 21.45 36.26
CA ALA A 76 -6.19 21.04 36.49
C ALA A 76 -6.27 19.95 37.57
N THR A 77 -5.36 18.96 37.50
CA THR A 77 -5.29 17.90 38.50
C THR A 77 -4.97 18.44 39.90
N GLU A 78 -4.04 19.38 40.01
CA GLU A 78 -3.67 20.04 41.27
C GLU A 78 -4.84 20.81 41.84
N VAL A 79 -5.50 21.67 41.06
CA VAL A 79 -6.67 22.45 41.50
C VAL A 79 -7.83 21.50 41.94
N ASN A 80 -8.19 20.55 41.10
CA ASN A 80 -9.29 19.62 41.41
C ASN A 80 -9.00 18.80 42.68
N GLY A 81 -7.75 18.37 42.88
CA GLY A 81 -7.34 17.70 44.14
C GLY A 81 -7.39 18.58 45.37
N ALA A 82 -7.10 19.89 45.20
CA ALA A 82 -7.12 20.86 46.31
C ALA A 82 -8.54 21.28 46.74
N LEU A 83 -9.53 21.18 45.81
CA LEU A 83 -10.93 21.51 46.12
C LEU A 83 -11.54 20.64 47.24
N GLY A 84 -11.24 19.34 47.24
CA GLY A 84 -11.82 18.39 48.20
C GLY A 84 -11.46 18.67 49.67
N GLY A 85 -10.41 19.44 49.94
CA GLY A 85 -9.99 19.79 51.32
C GLY A 85 -10.60 21.09 51.88
N ILE A 86 -11.20 21.96 51.04
CA ILE A 86 -11.59 23.32 51.39
C ILE A 86 -12.75 23.33 52.41
N ALA A 87 -13.76 22.56 52.17
CA ALA A 87 -14.94 22.50 53.07
C ALA A 87 -14.58 22.05 54.52
N ALA A 88 -13.59 21.16 54.64
CA ALA A 88 -13.13 20.66 55.91
C ALA A 88 -12.13 21.59 56.61
N SER A 89 -11.20 22.22 55.84
CA SER A 89 -10.17 23.07 56.40
C SER A 89 -10.62 24.52 56.66
N GLY A 90 -11.69 24.96 55.97
CA GLY A 90 -12.12 26.37 55.99
C GLY A 90 -11.14 27.34 55.34
N THR A 91 -10.14 26.85 54.57
CA THR A 91 -9.11 27.67 53.92
C THR A 91 -9.04 27.38 52.44
N VAL A 92 -8.81 28.42 51.62
CA VAL A 92 -8.65 28.30 50.19
C VAL A 92 -7.16 28.15 49.84
N PRO A 93 -6.72 27.04 49.25
CA PRO A 93 -5.34 26.86 48.80
C PRO A 93 -4.91 27.88 47.73
N ALA A 94 -3.62 28.21 47.68
CA ALA A 94 -3.08 29.15 46.69
C ALA A 94 -3.36 28.74 45.25
N SER A 95 -3.22 27.45 44.92
CA SER A 95 -3.49 26.92 43.58
C SER A 95 -4.93 27.18 43.10
N VAL A 96 -5.92 27.08 44.03
CA VAL A 96 -7.33 27.36 43.74
C VAL A 96 -7.58 28.86 43.53
N SER A 97 -6.98 29.73 44.40
CA SER A 97 -7.05 31.17 44.24
C SER A 97 -6.41 31.68 42.96
N GLU A 98 -5.24 31.11 42.58
CA GLU A 98 -4.52 31.40 41.33
C GLU A 98 -5.34 31.00 40.11
N ALA A 99 -5.98 29.80 40.14
CA ALA A 99 -6.84 29.37 39.08
C ALA A 99 -8.08 30.27 38.87
N ALA A 100 -8.71 30.69 39.98
CA ALA A 100 -9.82 31.63 39.92
C ALA A 100 -9.36 33.02 39.38
N ALA A 101 -8.20 33.52 39.82
CA ALA A 101 -7.65 34.75 39.30
C ALA A 101 -7.32 34.67 37.80
N ALA A 102 -6.74 33.56 37.35
CA ALA A 102 -6.47 33.29 35.93
C ALA A 102 -7.74 33.34 35.07
N VAL A 103 -8.81 32.70 35.51
CA VAL A 103 -10.11 32.70 34.82
C VAL A 103 -10.73 34.09 34.82
N SER A 104 -10.75 34.81 35.98
CA SER A 104 -11.30 36.13 36.09
C SER A 104 -10.59 37.17 35.19
N ALA A 105 -9.26 37.04 35.06
CA ALA A 105 -8.47 37.93 34.20
C ALA A 105 -8.61 37.60 32.71
N ALA A 106 -8.85 36.35 32.39
CA ALA A 106 -8.86 35.83 31.01
C ALA A 106 -10.23 35.84 30.34
N VAL A 107 -11.32 35.74 31.12
CA VAL A 107 -12.67 35.58 30.64
C VAL A 107 -13.50 36.83 30.95
N PRO A 108 -14.01 37.56 29.94
CA PRO A 108 -14.87 38.72 30.17
C PRO A 108 -16.13 38.36 30.97
N ALA A 109 -16.66 39.30 31.75
CA ALA A 109 -17.80 39.08 32.64
C ALA A 109 -19.05 38.50 31.89
N ALA A 110 -19.31 38.97 30.67
CA ALA A 110 -20.41 38.45 29.84
C ALA A 110 -20.20 36.97 29.45
N ASP A 111 -18.95 36.59 29.09
CA ASP A 111 -18.61 35.21 28.74
C ASP A 111 -18.61 34.29 30.00
N LEU A 112 -18.17 34.84 31.17
CA LEU A 112 -18.30 34.14 32.45
C LEU A 112 -19.78 33.84 32.81
N ALA A 113 -20.69 34.82 32.60
CA ALA A 113 -22.10 34.60 32.80
C ALA A 113 -22.68 33.47 31.88
N THR A 114 -22.27 33.48 30.61
CA THR A 114 -22.68 32.45 29.63
C THR A 114 -22.13 31.07 30.01
N LEU A 115 -20.88 30.97 30.43
CA LEU A 115 -20.22 29.71 30.78
C LEU A 115 -20.67 29.17 32.13
N SER A 116 -21.03 30.05 33.11
CA SER A 116 -21.60 29.65 34.40
C SER A 116 -23.03 29.12 34.29
N ALA A 117 -23.78 29.59 33.28
CA ALA A 117 -25.13 29.14 32.95
C ALA A 117 -25.21 27.79 32.25
N VAL A 118 -24.05 27.19 31.90
CA VAL A 118 -23.98 25.86 31.28
C VAL A 118 -24.61 24.81 32.23
N THR A 119 -25.62 24.12 31.72
CA THR A 119 -26.36 23.11 32.49
C THR A 119 -25.72 21.72 32.34
N PRO A 120 -25.95 20.82 33.32
CA PRO A 120 -25.55 19.42 33.16
C PRO A 120 -26.08 18.76 31.87
N ALA A 121 -27.28 19.13 31.45
CA ALA A 121 -27.89 18.63 30.21
C ALA A 121 -27.10 19.05 28.99
N THR A 122 -26.54 20.29 28.95
CA THR A 122 -25.66 20.74 27.88
C THR A 122 -24.35 19.93 27.84
N ILE A 123 -23.77 19.67 29.01
CA ILE A 123 -22.52 18.87 29.14
C ILE A 123 -22.78 17.43 28.64
N GLU A 124 -23.86 16.81 29.05
CA GLU A 124 -24.24 15.45 28.59
C GLU A 124 -24.50 15.38 27.08
N ALA A 125 -25.15 16.43 26.51
CA ALA A 125 -25.33 16.50 25.06
C ALA A 125 -24.00 16.56 24.31
N VAL A 126 -23.05 17.37 24.76
CA VAL A 126 -21.69 17.47 24.16
C VAL A 126 -20.93 16.16 24.35
N LYS A 127 -20.99 15.54 25.50
CA LYS A 127 -20.41 14.22 25.79
C LYS A 127 -20.94 13.15 24.82
N ALA A 128 -22.22 13.19 24.49
CA ALA A 128 -22.85 12.30 23.51
C ALA A 128 -22.51 12.62 22.06
N GLY A 129 -21.67 13.61 21.78
CA GLY A 129 -21.29 14.04 20.42
C GLY A 129 -22.14 15.17 19.86
N GLY A 130 -23.06 15.75 20.65
CA GLY A 130 -23.84 16.92 20.26
C GLY A 130 -22.97 18.18 20.12
N ALA A 131 -23.45 19.13 19.34
CA ALA A 131 -22.78 20.41 19.17
C ALA A 131 -22.90 21.27 20.43
N ILE A 132 -21.84 22.00 20.79
CA ILE A 132 -21.89 23.04 21.83
C ILE A 132 -22.79 24.17 21.29
N PRO A 133 -23.75 24.69 22.10
CA PRO A 133 -24.55 25.85 21.68
C PRO A 133 -23.65 27.02 21.24
N ALA A 134 -24.05 27.74 20.19
CA ALA A 134 -23.18 28.70 19.51
C ALA A 134 -22.62 29.78 20.46
N GLU A 135 -23.42 30.31 21.38
CA GLU A 135 -23.01 31.32 22.35
C GLU A 135 -21.99 30.74 23.36
N VAL A 136 -22.26 29.53 23.86
CA VAL A 136 -21.34 28.81 24.77
C VAL A 136 -20.03 28.52 24.07
N LYS A 137 -20.10 28.06 22.79
CA LYS A 137 -18.91 27.80 21.99
C LYS A 137 -18.05 29.04 21.80
N ALA A 138 -18.66 30.18 21.48
CA ALA A 138 -17.94 31.44 21.28
C ALA A 138 -17.23 31.89 22.57
N ALA A 139 -17.89 31.78 23.73
CA ALA A 139 -17.29 32.08 25.02
C ALA A 139 -16.18 31.07 25.39
N LEU A 140 -16.40 29.76 25.14
CA LEU A 140 -15.42 28.71 25.38
C LEU A 140 -14.17 28.90 24.50
N ASP A 141 -14.32 29.18 23.20
CA ASP A 141 -13.21 29.37 22.27
C ASP A 141 -12.33 30.57 22.71
N LYS A 142 -12.93 31.66 23.16
CA LYS A 142 -12.18 32.82 23.71
C LYS A 142 -11.44 32.45 24.99
N ALA A 143 -12.11 31.80 25.95
CA ALA A 143 -11.51 31.33 27.18
C ALA A 143 -10.36 30.37 26.90
N ALA A 144 -10.56 29.39 26.05
CA ALA A 144 -9.55 28.39 25.67
C ALA A 144 -8.38 28.97 24.86
N ALA A 145 -8.56 30.10 24.16
CA ALA A 145 -7.47 30.76 23.46
C ALA A 145 -6.51 31.50 24.43
N ASN A 146 -6.94 31.81 25.67
CA ASN A 146 -6.10 32.53 26.63
C ASN A 146 -5.08 31.57 27.27
N PRO A 147 -3.74 31.87 27.18
CA PRO A 147 -2.69 30.99 27.73
C PRO A 147 -2.84 30.67 29.21
N ALA A 148 -3.39 31.61 30.03
CA ALA A 148 -3.64 31.37 31.44
C ALA A 148 -4.69 30.29 31.69
N VAL A 149 -5.74 30.23 30.87
CA VAL A 149 -6.79 29.20 30.94
C VAL A 149 -6.32 27.90 30.30
N GLN A 150 -5.58 27.96 29.17
CA GLN A 150 -5.00 26.79 28.51
C GLN A 150 -4.19 25.91 29.45
N ALA A 151 -3.52 26.51 30.43
CA ALA A 151 -2.74 25.77 31.42
C ALA A 151 -3.58 24.77 32.23
N TYR A 152 -4.90 24.97 32.31
CA TYR A 152 -5.87 24.12 33.01
C TYR A 152 -6.68 23.19 32.08
N LEU A 153 -6.42 23.21 30.76
CA LEU A 153 -7.16 22.40 29.78
C LEU A 153 -6.36 21.17 29.34
N PRO A 154 -7.02 20.07 29.00
CA PRO A 154 -6.35 18.92 28.40
C PRO A 154 -5.82 19.28 27.00
N LYS A 155 -4.69 18.67 26.62
CA LYS A 155 -4.12 18.79 25.29
C LYS A 155 -4.45 17.56 24.47
N PHE A 156 -4.79 17.78 23.21
CA PHE A 156 -5.16 16.74 22.26
C PHE A 156 -4.17 16.73 21.11
N THR A 157 -3.63 15.55 20.81
CA THR A 157 -2.81 15.33 19.61
C THR A 157 -3.60 14.46 18.64
N LEU A 158 -3.73 14.92 17.40
CA LEU A 158 -4.42 14.19 16.36
C LEU A 158 -3.55 13.04 15.80
N PRO A 159 -4.17 11.96 15.30
CA PRO A 159 -3.44 10.85 14.69
C PRO A 159 -2.79 11.27 13.38
N THR A 160 -1.73 10.56 12.97
CA THR A 160 -1.11 10.74 11.65
C THR A 160 -1.13 9.44 10.85
N VAL A 161 -1.22 9.56 9.53
CA VAL A 161 -1.07 8.45 8.58
C VAL A 161 -0.13 8.90 7.48
N GLY A 162 0.94 8.14 7.23
CA GLY A 162 1.98 8.52 6.28
C GLY A 162 2.67 9.86 6.63
N GLY A 163 2.75 10.21 7.93
CA GLY A 163 3.30 11.48 8.41
C GLY A 163 2.36 12.68 8.28
N VAL A 164 1.15 12.50 7.74
CA VAL A 164 0.15 13.57 7.60
C VAL A 164 -0.87 13.49 8.72
N THR A 165 -1.12 14.63 9.40
CA THR A 165 -2.15 14.73 10.44
C THR A 165 -3.54 14.51 9.84
N VAL A 166 -4.30 13.59 10.43
CA VAL A 166 -5.67 13.29 10.03
C VAL A 166 -6.64 14.12 10.87
N THR A 167 -7.35 15.03 10.20
CA THR A 167 -8.50 15.73 10.76
C THR A 167 -9.75 15.01 10.28
N GLY A 168 -10.80 14.87 11.06
CA GLY A 168 -12.00 14.08 10.74
C GLY A 168 -12.75 14.40 9.42
N ARG A 169 -12.05 15.00 8.43
CA ARG A 169 -12.54 15.26 7.07
C ARG A 169 -11.60 14.60 6.06
N VAL A 170 -12.14 13.70 5.24
CA VAL A 170 -11.40 13.02 4.18
C VAL A 170 -11.21 13.97 3.01
N ALA A 171 -9.95 14.38 2.75
CA ALA A 171 -9.57 14.95 1.46
C ALA A 171 -9.17 13.80 0.53
N ALA A 172 -9.91 13.61 -0.55
CA ALA A 172 -9.57 12.61 -1.57
C ALA A 172 -8.34 13.08 -2.37
N SER A 173 -7.20 12.42 -2.14
CA SER A 173 -6.00 12.61 -2.96
C SER A 173 -5.99 11.54 -4.06
N GLY A 174 -6.31 11.95 -5.29
CA GLY A 174 -6.17 11.10 -6.47
C GLY A 174 -4.71 10.97 -6.90
N VAL A 175 -4.24 9.74 -7.04
CA VAL A 175 -2.95 9.43 -7.66
C VAL A 175 -3.20 9.10 -9.13
N SER A 176 -2.64 9.91 -10.03
CA SER A 176 -2.71 9.72 -11.48
C SER A 176 -1.55 8.85 -11.92
N ALA A 177 -1.84 7.69 -12.51
CA ALA A 177 -0.85 6.85 -13.17
C ALA A 177 -0.80 7.18 -14.66
N THR A 178 0.37 7.59 -15.14
CA THR A 178 0.65 7.79 -16.57
C THR A 178 1.29 6.53 -17.14
N THR A 179 0.60 5.91 -18.10
CA THR A 179 1.14 4.81 -18.92
C THR A 179 1.76 5.39 -20.18
N ALA A 180 3.05 5.10 -20.41
CA ALA A 180 3.73 5.39 -21.65
C ALA A 180 3.80 4.11 -22.49
N ASN A 181 3.17 4.13 -23.68
CA ASN A 181 3.32 3.10 -24.70
C ASN A 181 4.31 3.60 -25.75
N ALA A 182 5.42 2.87 -25.94
CA ALA A 182 6.32 3.09 -27.05
C ALA A 182 6.17 1.96 -28.05
N GLY A 183 5.67 2.29 -29.24
CA GLY A 183 5.59 1.38 -30.38
C GLY A 183 6.94 1.32 -31.11
N ILE A 184 7.32 0.12 -31.56
CA ILE A 184 8.48 -0.15 -32.42
C ILE A 184 7.96 -0.53 -33.78
N SER A 185 8.43 0.20 -34.81
CA SER A 185 8.13 0.01 -36.21
C SER A 185 9.16 -0.89 -36.86
N ASP A 186 8.66 -1.87 -37.65
CA ASP A 186 9.44 -2.86 -38.38
C ASP A 186 10.06 -2.25 -39.66
N ALA A 187 11.35 -2.51 -39.84
CA ALA A 187 12.04 -2.32 -41.13
C ALA A 187 12.65 -3.68 -41.54
N ILE A 188 12.02 -4.32 -42.54
CA ILE A 188 12.56 -5.50 -43.21
C ILE A 188 12.64 -5.20 -44.68
N GLU A 189 13.85 -5.14 -45.23
CA GLU A 189 14.09 -5.16 -46.70
C GLU A 189 15.16 -6.16 -47.09
N ALA A 190 14.80 -7.02 -48.04
CA ALA A 190 15.54 -7.81 -49.01
C ALA A 190 16.65 -8.75 -48.49
N ILE A 191 16.30 -10.02 -48.36
CA ILE A 191 17.26 -11.13 -48.23
C ILE A 191 17.08 -12.05 -49.44
N GLN A 192 18.17 -12.20 -50.18
CA GLN A 192 18.28 -13.06 -51.34
C GLN A 192 18.53 -14.52 -50.88
N GLU A 193 17.74 -15.42 -51.42
CA GLU A 193 17.80 -16.89 -51.45
C GLU A 193 18.75 -17.61 -50.45
N ALA A 194 18.28 -17.75 -49.21
CA ALA A 194 18.68 -18.83 -48.33
C ALA A 194 17.80 -20.04 -48.59
N SER A 195 18.26 -21.28 -48.33
CA SER A 195 17.36 -22.44 -48.46
C SER A 195 16.20 -22.26 -47.49
N ASP A 196 14.96 -22.40 -47.98
CA ASP A 196 13.73 -22.28 -47.17
C ASP A 196 13.79 -23.15 -45.91
N ALA A 197 14.50 -24.28 -45.98
CA ALA A 197 14.67 -25.20 -44.84
C ALA A 197 15.56 -24.62 -43.72
N CYS A 198 16.63 -23.91 -44.04
CA CYS A 198 17.52 -23.29 -43.06
C CYS A 198 16.80 -22.15 -42.34
N ILE A 199 16.08 -21.29 -43.08
CA ILE A 199 15.26 -20.22 -42.50
C ILE A 199 14.17 -20.79 -41.59
N ALA A 200 13.48 -21.82 -42.03
CA ALA A 200 12.43 -22.47 -41.19
C ALA A 200 13.04 -23.06 -39.91
N ASN A 201 14.23 -23.63 -39.94
CA ASN A 201 14.94 -24.12 -38.76
C ASN A 201 15.34 -22.95 -37.83
N ALA A 202 15.91 -21.85 -38.40
CA ALA A 202 16.24 -20.65 -37.63
C ALA A 202 15.02 -20.04 -36.92
N ASP A 203 13.89 -19.95 -37.63
CA ASP A 203 12.61 -19.51 -37.07
C ASP A 203 12.08 -20.45 -35.99
N GLY A 204 12.24 -21.77 -36.15
CA GLY A 204 11.90 -22.76 -35.15
C GLY A 204 12.67 -22.54 -33.82
N VAL A 205 13.99 -22.32 -33.90
CA VAL A 205 14.84 -22.02 -32.74
C VAL A 205 14.39 -20.72 -32.07
N TYR A 206 14.19 -19.66 -32.88
CA TYR A 206 13.71 -18.36 -32.37
C TYR A 206 12.37 -18.48 -31.67
N ASN A 207 11.38 -19.17 -32.26
CA ASN A 207 10.05 -19.35 -31.68
C ASN A 207 10.12 -20.12 -30.36
N THR A 208 10.98 -21.14 -30.27
CA THR A 208 11.22 -21.88 -29.03
C THR A 208 11.80 -20.95 -27.96
N LYS A 209 12.80 -20.12 -28.30
CA LYS A 209 13.40 -19.16 -27.38
C LYS A 209 12.40 -18.09 -26.94
N LYS A 210 11.65 -17.53 -27.90
CA LYS A 210 10.60 -16.56 -27.59
C LYS A 210 9.57 -17.12 -26.61
N ALA A 211 9.13 -18.35 -26.82
CA ALA A 211 8.20 -19.02 -25.91
C ALA A 211 8.79 -19.18 -24.50
N ALA A 212 10.10 -19.47 -24.38
CA ALA A 212 10.77 -19.53 -23.09
C ALA A 212 10.85 -18.15 -22.41
N LEU A 213 11.13 -17.08 -23.16
CA LEU A 213 11.10 -15.70 -22.65
C LEU A 213 9.69 -15.29 -22.20
N ASP A 214 8.67 -15.62 -23.01
CA ASP A 214 7.25 -15.37 -22.67
C ASP A 214 6.87 -16.08 -21.35
N ALA A 215 7.28 -17.34 -21.16
CA ALA A 215 7.03 -18.11 -19.94
C ALA A 215 7.75 -17.49 -18.74
N THR A 216 8.99 -17.04 -18.89
CA THR A 216 9.73 -16.36 -17.81
C THR A 216 9.05 -15.06 -17.41
N LYS A 217 8.63 -14.25 -18.41
CA LYS A 217 7.84 -13.03 -18.15
C LYS A 217 6.56 -13.33 -17.38
N ALA A 218 5.81 -14.32 -17.82
CA ALA A 218 4.57 -14.72 -17.15
C ALA A 218 4.82 -15.14 -15.70
N THR A 219 5.93 -15.83 -15.41
CA THR A 219 6.35 -16.19 -14.05
C THR A 219 6.64 -14.96 -13.20
N ASN A 220 7.37 -13.95 -13.75
CA ASN A 220 7.68 -12.71 -13.05
C ASN A 220 6.40 -11.90 -12.76
N ASP A 221 5.49 -11.80 -13.73
CA ASP A 221 4.20 -11.10 -13.57
C ASP A 221 3.31 -11.80 -12.52
N ALA A 222 3.32 -13.13 -12.50
CA ALA A 222 2.63 -13.93 -11.49
C ALA A 222 3.23 -13.72 -10.08
N ALA A 223 4.56 -13.62 -9.96
CA ALA A 223 5.22 -13.32 -8.69
C ALA A 223 4.85 -11.92 -8.17
N ALA A 224 4.82 -10.90 -9.05
CA ALA A 224 4.35 -9.56 -8.72
C ALA A 224 2.89 -9.55 -8.23
N THR A 225 2.02 -10.30 -8.92
CA THR A 225 0.60 -10.43 -8.55
C THR A 225 0.44 -11.16 -7.22
N THR A 226 1.21 -12.22 -6.97
CA THR A 226 1.20 -12.96 -5.71
C THR A 226 1.63 -12.06 -4.54
N ALA A 227 2.70 -11.28 -4.72
CA ALA A 227 3.16 -10.33 -3.71
C ALA A 227 2.10 -9.26 -3.41
N TYR A 228 1.42 -8.75 -4.44
CA TYR A 228 0.28 -7.83 -4.29
C TYR A 228 -0.85 -8.46 -3.47
N ASN A 229 -1.29 -9.65 -3.85
CA ASN A 229 -2.39 -10.35 -3.16
C ASN A 229 -2.04 -10.62 -1.69
N THR A 230 -0.80 -11.02 -1.41
CA THR A 230 -0.30 -11.21 -0.04
C THR A 230 -0.33 -9.90 0.74
N ALA A 231 0.15 -8.80 0.15
CA ALA A 231 0.14 -7.49 0.79
C ALA A 231 -1.28 -6.99 1.06
N VAL A 232 -2.22 -7.16 0.12
CA VAL A 232 -3.63 -6.76 0.27
C VAL A 232 -4.31 -7.60 1.36
N SER A 233 -4.06 -8.90 1.40
CA SER A 233 -4.61 -9.79 2.43
C SER A 233 -4.09 -9.47 3.83
N ALA A 234 -2.91 -8.87 3.94
CA ALA A 234 -2.33 -8.43 5.21
C ALA A 234 -2.87 -7.07 5.68
N ILE A 235 -3.65 -6.34 4.88
CA ILE A 235 -4.28 -5.08 5.30
C ILE A 235 -5.42 -5.42 6.27
N PRO A 236 -5.35 -4.95 7.53
CA PRO A 236 -6.44 -5.18 8.49
C PRO A 236 -7.76 -4.59 7.99
N ALA A 237 -8.85 -5.28 8.24
CA ALA A 237 -10.17 -4.73 8.01
C ALA A 237 -10.34 -3.43 8.83
N VAL A 238 -10.99 -2.42 8.26
CA VAL A 238 -11.20 -1.12 8.94
C VAL A 238 -11.90 -1.33 10.28
N GLY A 239 -12.87 -2.25 10.39
CA GLY A 239 -13.52 -2.62 11.64
C GLY A 239 -12.55 -3.05 12.74
N ALA A 240 -11.54 -3.85 12.41
CA ALA A 240 -10.54 -4.27 13.40
C ALA A 240 -9.74 -3.10 14.00
N CYS A 241 -9.63 -1.98 13.27
CA CYS A 241 -9.03 -0.75 13.76
C CYS A 241 -10.04 0.12 14.53
N THR A 242 -11.31 0.20 14.07
CA THR A 242 -12.31 1.11 14.63
C THR A 242 -13.04 0.56 15.86
N ASP A 243 -13.23 -0.77 15.94
CA ASP A 243 -14.02 -1.38 17.02
C ASP A 243 -13.44 -1.10 18.42
N PRO A 244 -12.12 -1.17 18.66
CA PRO A 244 -11.54 -0.85 19.96
C PRO A 244 -11.71 0.61 20.37
N LEU A 245 -11.88 1.54 19.40
CA LEU A 245 -11.96 2.97 19.67
C LEU A 245 -13.21 3.33 20.46
N THR A 246 -14.33 2.64 20.25
CA THR A 246 -15.56 2.87 21.00
C THR A 246 -15.34 2.66 22.50
N ALA A 247 -14.71 1.56 22.89
CA ALA A 247 -14.40 1.26 24.28
C ALA A 247 -13.33 2.22 24.84
N LYS A 248 -12.26 2.53 24.07
CA LYS A 248 -11.21 3.49 24.44
C LYS A 248 -11.82 4.85 24.82
N TYR A 249 -12.65 5.40 23.95
CA TYR A 249 -13.24 6.73 24.17
C TYR A 249 -14.37 6.73 25.19
N ALA A 250 -15.10 5.63 25.37
CA ALA A 250 -16.05 5.48 26.48
C ALA A 250 -15.31 5.52 27.82
N ALA A 251 -14.18 4.82 27.95
CA ALA A 251 -13.37 4.84 29.17
C ALA A 251 -12.79 6.24 29.47
N LEU A 252 -12.30 6.94 28.43
CA LEU A 252 -11.80 8.32 28.59
C LEU A 252 -12.91 9.28 29.04
N ARG A 253 -14.11 9.19 28.45
CA ARG A 253 -15.26 10.00 28.89
C ARG A 253 -15.66 9.69 30.35
N ALA A 254 -15.68 8.41 30.75
CA ALA A 254 -15.96 8.02 32.12
C ALA A 254 -14.93 8.58 33.11
N ALA A 255 -13.65 8.65 32.74
CA ALA A 255 -12.63 9.28 33.57
C ALA A 255 -12.85 10.79 33.72
N VAL A 256 -13.22 11.49 32.62
CA VAL A 256 -13.62 12.90 32.67
C VAL A 256 -14.85 13.10 33.55
N ASP A 257 -15.88 12.25 33.42
CA ASP A 257 -17.09 12.27 34.26
C ASP A 257 -16.74 12.21 35.74
N THR A 258 -15.88 11.27 36.12
CA THR A 258 -15.47 11.10 37.51
C THR A 258 -14.80 12.36 38.06
N GLN A 259 -13.87 12.94 37.27
CA GLN A 259 -13.13 14.17 37.66
C GLN A 259 -14.06 15.37 37.77
N VAL A 260 -14.92 15.59 36.77
CA VAL A 260 -15.84 16.74 36.71
C VAL A 260 -16.86 16.65 37.82
N ASN A 261 -17.50 15.49 38.03
CA ASN A 261 -18.49 15.31 39.06
C ASN A 261 -17.91 15.48 40.48
N GLN A 262 -16.70 14.95 40.72
CA GLN A 262 -15.99 15.15 41.98
C GLN A 262 -15.67 16.62 42.20
N ALA A 263 -15.09 17.32 41.19
CA ALA A 263 -14.72 18.74 41.31
C ALA A 263 -15.97 19.63 41.55
N LEU A 264 -17.09 19.36 40.87
CA LEU A 264 -18.36 20.07 41.09
C LEU A 264 -18.90 19.82 42.53
N ALA A 265 -18.89 18.58 43.00
CA ALA A 265 -19.31 18.27 44.35
C ALA A 265 -18.45 18.98 45.40
N ASP A 266 -17.11 18.99 45.19
CA ASP A 266 -16.18 19.64 46.12
C ASP A 266 -16.36 21.15 46.13
N VAL A 267 -16.56 21.79 44.96
CA VAL A 267 -16.81 23.25 44.86
C VAL A 267 -18.16 23.59 45.50
N ASP A 268 -19.21 22.80 45.29
CA ASP A 268 -20.52 23.02 45.89
C ASP A 268 -20.48 22.84 47.40
N ALA A 269 -19.73 21.86 47.94
CA ALA A 269 -19.54 21.66 49.38
C ALA A 269 -18.73 22.82 50.02
N ALA A 270 -17.81 23.44 49.27
CA ALA A 270 -16.97 24.54 49.73
C ALA A 270 -17.58 25.93 49.48
N GLN A 271 -18.80 26.06 48.99
CA GLN A 271 -19.42 27.31 48.54
C GLN A 271 -19.30 28.43 49.59
N ALA A 272 -19.56 28.15 50.84
CA ALA A 272 -19.54 29.15 51.91
C ALA A 272 -18.11 29.70 52.18
N VAL A 273 -17.08 28.86 52.00
CA VAL A 273 -15.66 29.22 52.18
C VAL A 273 -15.14 29.96 50.97
N LEU A 274 -15.55 29.58 49.77
CA LEU A 274 -15.11 30.14 48.51
C LEU A 274 -15.69 31.54 48.26
N GLY A 275 -16.90 31.83 48.71
CA GLY A 275 -17.53 33.14 48.48
C GLY A 275 -17.57 33.52 47.01
N ASP A 276 -16.94 34.68 46.67
CA ASP A 276 -16.91 35.18 45.28
C ASP A 276 -16.13 34.31 44.29
N LEU A 277 -15.27 33.42 44.77
CA LEU A 277 -14.53 32.47 43.94
C LEU A 277 -15.41 31.30 43.45
N TYR A 278 -16.52 30.98 44.14
CA TYR A 278 -17.40 29.86 43.82
C TYR A 278 -17.91 29.86 42.36
N PRO A 279 -18.54 30.94 41.83
CA PRO A 279 -19.03 30.96 40.47
C PRO A 279 -17.89 30.88 39.42
N ILE A 280 -16.72 31.41 39.74
CA ILE A 280 -15.55 31.43 38.85
C ILE A 280 -14.98 30.02 38.74
N LEU A 281 -14.80 29.32 39.84
CA LEU A 281 -14.29 27.92 39.82
C LEU A 281 -15.29 26.96 39.16
N LYS A 282 -16.58 27.14 39.41
CA LYS A 282 -17.61 26.36 38.69
C LYS A 282 -17.56 26.59 37.18
N THR A 283 -17.31 27.84 36.76
CA THR A 283 -17.10 28.17 35.35
C THR A 283 -15.83 27.49 34.82
N LEU A 284 -14.73 27.45 35.56
CA LEU A 284 -13.51 26.74 35.16
C LEU A 284 -13.77 25.25 34.93
N ILE A 285 -14.51 24.60 35.85
CA ILE A 285 -14.87 23.17 35.73
C ILE A 285 -15.75 22.95 34.49
N ASN A 286 -16.71 23.83 34.21
CA ASN A 286 -17.54 23.75 33.01
C ASN A 286 -16.71 23.90 31.72
N ILE A 287 -15.74 24.83 31.70
CA ILE A 287 -14.80 25.03 30.59
C ILE A 287 -13.98 23.75 30.37
N GLN A 288 -13.42 23.18 31.45
CA GLN A 288 -12.66 21.93 31.40
C GLN A 288 -13.51 20.78 30.84
N ALA A 289 -14.74 20.58 31.34
CA ALA A 289 -15.64 19.54 30.89
C ALA A 289 -16.00 19.67 29.40
N LEU A 290 -16.45 20.85 28.99
CA LEU A 290 -16.82 21.11 27.60
C LEU A 290 -15.64 20.93 26.64
N ASN A 291 -14.45 21.46 27.01
CA ASN A 291 -13.24 21.29 26.21
C ASN A 291 -12.80 19.83 26.12
N ALA A 292 -12.85 19.07 27.23
CA ALA A 292 -12.50 17.68 27.28
C ALA A 292 -13.42 16.83 26.39
N TYR A 293 -14.74 16.97 26.50
CA TYR A 293 -15.67 16.18 25.69
C TYR A 293 -15.63 16.56 24.21
N ALA A 294 -15.56 17.85 23.88
CA ALA A 294 -15.42 18.28 22.48
C ALA A 294 -14.11 17.79 21.86
N GLY A 295 -13.01 17.87 22.61
CA GLY A 295 -11.72 17.33 22.20
C GLY A 295 -11.75 15.83 21.99
N LEU A 296 -12.31 15.05 22.93
CA LEU A 296 -12.47 13.60 22.81
C LEU A 296 -13.30 13.21 21.58
N ASN A 297 -14.39 13.93 21.30
CA ASN A 297 -15.22 13.69 20.12
C ASN A 297 -14.43 13.96 18.82
N THR A 298 -13.67 15.05 18.78
CA THR A 298 -12.82 15.42 17.63
C THR A 298 -11.75 14.37 17.37
N VAL A 299 -11.05 13.96 18.42
CA VAL A 299 -9.93 13.01 18.31
C VAL A 299 -10.45 11.61 17.96
N GLN A 300 -11.59 11.19 18.52
CA GLN A 300 -12.24 9.93 18.15
C GLN A 300 -12.63 9.91 16.67
N ALA A 301 -13.26 10.96 16.17
CA ALA A 301 -13.61 11.08 14.76
C ALA A 301 -12.36 11.05 13.85
N ALA A 302 -11.27 11.69 14.28
CA ALA A 302 -10.00 11.68 13.58
C ALA A 302 -9.35 10.28 13.56
N GLU A 303 -9.38 9.52 14.68
CA GLU A 303 -8.86 8.14 14.70
C GLU A 303 -9.69 7.20 13.82
N ILE A 304 -11.01 7.30 13.83
CA ILE A 304 -11.88 6.52 12.93
C ILE A 304 -11.53 6.81 11.46
N THR A 305 -11.34 8.10 11.14
CA THR A 305 -10.91 8.52 9.79
C THR A 305 -9.52 7.99 9.46
N ALA A 306 -8.57 8.03 10.41
CA ALA A 306 -7.22 7.51 10.25
C ALA A 306 -7.19 6.01 9.91
N CYS A 307 -8.08 5.21 10.50
CA CYS A 307 -8.23 3.79 10.15
C CYS A 307 -8.55 3.59 8.67
N THR A 308 -9.48 4.38 8.13
CA THR A 308 -9.88 4.32 6.71
C THR A 308 -8.76 4.82 5.80
N VAL A 309 -8.12 5.94 6.16
CA VAL A 309 -7.00 6.53 5.39
C VAL A 309 -5.82 5.56 5.35
N ALA A 310 -5.46 4.95 6.48
CA ALA A 310 -4.37 3.97 6.55
C ALA A 310 -4.64 2.74 5.68
N SER A 311 -5.86 2.20 5.70
CA SER A 311 -6.25 1.08 4.84
C SER A 311 -6.13 1.46 3.36
N THR A 312 -6.63 2.63 2.96
CA THR A 312 -6.56 3.14 1.59
C THR A 312 -5.12 3.36 1.14
N GLN A 313 -4.27 3.95 1.98
CA GLN A 313 -2.85 4.19 1.64
C GLN A 313 -2.07 2.88 1.53
N ARG A 314 -2.34 1.87 2.37
CA ARG A 314 -1.73 0.54 2.26
C ARG A 314 -2.12 -0.15 0.96
N LEU A 315 -3.40 -0.07 0.56
CA LEU A 315 -3.87 -0.59 -0.73
C LEU A 315 -3.20 0.12 -1.90
N ALA A 316 -3.09 1.45 -1.85
CA ALA A 316 -2.41 2.24 -2.87
C ALA A 316 -0.91 1.88 -2.97
N ALA A 317 -0.22 1.71 -1.84
CA ALA A 317 1.17 1.28 -1.80
C ALA A 317 1.36 -0.13 -2.39
N ALA A 318 0.46 -1.07 -2.09
CA ALA A 318 0.48 -2.41 -2.67
C ALA A 318 0.28 -2.38 -4.19
N THR A 319 -0.67 -1.56 -4.67
CA THR A 319 -0.94 -1.36 -6.11
C THR A 319 0.29 -0.78 -6.82
N ALA A 320 0.89 0.27 -6.25
CA ALA A 320 2.08 0.91 -6.82
C ALA A 320 3.27 -0.07 -6.89
N ALA A 321 3.49 -0.87 -5.85
CA ALA A 321 4.55 -1.89 -5.86
C ALA A 321 4.32 -2.95 -6.93
N ARG A 322 3.08 -3.45 -7.10
CA ARG A 322 2.73 -4.39 -8.18
C ARG A 322 3.04 -3.79 -9.55
N ASP A 323 2.60 -2.55 -9.78
CA ASP A 323 2.75 -1.90 -11.09
C ASP A 323 4.22 -1.65 -11.42
N LEU A 324 5.05 -1.27 -10.43
CA LEU A 324 6.50 -1.15 -10.58
C LEU A 324 7.16 -2.50 -10.90
N ASN A 325 6.76 -3.58 -10.24
CA ASN A 325 7.30 -4.91 -10.47
C ASN A 325 6.92 -5.44 -11.87
N ILE A 326 5.68 -5.22 -12.31
CA ILE A 326 5.23 -5.56 -13.67
C ILE A 326 5.99 -4.73 -14.72
N ALA A 327 6.20 -3.43 -14.49
CA ALA A 327 6.97 -2.58 -15.38
C ALA A 327 8.43 -3.04 -15.49
N ALA A 328 9.05 -3.44 -14.39
CA ALA A 328 10.41 -4.01 -14.39
C ALA A 328 10.48 -5.34 -15.18
N SER A 329 9.49 -6.23 -15.01
CA SER A 329 9.35 -7.47 -15.78
C SER A 329 9.21 -7.18 -17.27
N GLN A 330 8.38 -6.24 -17.65
CA GLN A 330 8.17 -5.79 -19.03
C GLN A 330 9.45 -5.24 -19.65
N ALA A 331 10.19 -4.40 -18.94
CA ALA A 331 11.43 -3.81 -19.41
C ALA A 331 12.52 -4.87 -19.64
N ALA A 332 12.68 -5.80 -18.69
CA ALA A 332 13.63 -6.91 -18.80
C ALA A 332 13.27 -7.84 -19.97
N TYR A 333 12.00 -8.15 -20.14
CA TYR A 333 11.50 -8.93 -21.28
C TYR A 333 11.75 -8.21 -22.61
N ALA A 334 11.43 -6.93 -22.71
CA ALA A 334 11.63 -6.15 -23.94
C ALA A 334 13.12 -6.13 -24.37
N THR A 335 14.04 -6.02 -23.40
CA THR A 335 15.48 -6.08 -23.65
C THR A 335 15.89 -7.46 -24.16
N ALA A 336 15.44 -8.55 -23.54
CA ALA A 336 15.75 -9.91 -23.97
C ALA A 336 15.13 -10.23 -25.33
N LEU A 337 13.91 -9.79 -25.62
CA LEU A 337 13.25 -9.96 -26.91
C LEU A 337 13.97 -9.20 -28.02
N ALA A 338 14.42 -7.98 -27.75
CA ALA A 338 15.21 -7.21 -28.72
C ALA A 338 16.53 -7.93 -29.06
N ALA A 339 17.24 -8.47 -28.06
CA ALA A 339 18.44 -9.29 -28.27
C ALA A 339 18.13 -10.56 -29.07
N ALA A 340 17.01 -11.24 -28.77
CA ALA A 340 16.59 -12.41 -29.52
C ALA A 340 16.26 -12.11 -30.98
N ASN A 341 15.65 -10.97 -31.28
CA ASN A 341 15.39 -10.51 -32.66
C ASN A 341 16.69 -10.25 -33.43
N VAL A 342 17.69 -9.63 -32.79
CA VAL A 342 19.03 -9.42 -33.40
C VAL A 342 19.71 -10.76 -33.67
N ALA A 343 19.68 -11.68 -32.69
CA ALA A 343 20.25 -13.01 -32.84
C ALA A 343 19.54 -13.83 -33.95
N ARG A 344 18.20 -13.74 -34.06
CA ARG A 344 17.43 -14.34 -35.17
C ARG A 344 17.91 -13.81 -36.51
N THR A 345 18.09 -12.50 -36.65
CA THR A 345 18.59 -11.89 -37.90
C THR A 345 19.96 -12.45 -38.25
N ALA A 346 20.89 -12.52 -37.29
CA ALA A 346 22.22 -13.09 -37.49
C ALA A 346 22.15 -14.60 -37.85
N LEU A 347 21.23 -15.34 -37.30
CA LEU A 347 20.99 -16.75 -37.56
C LEU A 347 20.48 -16.96 -38.98
N ILE A 348 19.52 -16.17 -39.44
CA ILE A 348 19.04 -16.18 -40.83
C ILE A 348 20.16 -15.81 -41.84
N GLN A 349 20.98 -14.78 -41.51
CA GLN A 349 22.11 -14.39 -42.34
C GLN A 349 23.16 -15.50 -42.45
N SER A 350 23.33 -16.34 -41.43
CA SER A 350 24.24 -17.49 -41.49
C SER A 350 23.80 -18.55 -42.52
N CYS A 351 22.49 -18.65 -42.80
CA CYS A 351 21.93 -19.55 -43.80
C CYS A 351 22.39 -19.17 -45.23
N HIS A 352 22.70 -17.89 -45.50
CA HIS A 352 23.16 -17.41 -46.80
C HIS A 352 24.64 -17.70 -47.07
N ASN A 353 25.44 -17.89 -46.03
CA ASN A 353 26.91 -18.02 -46.16
C ASN A 353 27.40 -19.47 -46.28
N GLN A 354 26.50 -20.48 -46.21
CA GLN A 354 26.89 -21.89 -46.26
C GLN A 354 27.08 -22.44 -47.70
N GLY A 355 26.76 -21.67 -48.75
CA GLY A 355 26.90 -22.07 -50.16
C GLY A 355 28.19 -21.63 -50.85
N GLY A 356 29.15 -21.03 -50.16
CA GLY A 356 30.36 -20.44 -50.75
C GLY A 356 31.68 -21.11 -50.34
N GLY A 357 31.68 -22.42 -50.17
CA GLY A 357 32.92 -23.17 -49.96
C GLY A 357 33.43 -23.78 -51.29
N ASN A 358 34.42 -23.17 -51.93
CA ASN A 358 35.25 -23.81 -52.96
C ASN A 358 36.11 -24.88 -52.34
#